data_efaa41f97a01e735a98d850038b5fbf3
#
_entry.id   efaa41f97a01e735a98d850038b5fbf3
#
_cell.length_a   1.000
_cell.length_b   1.000
_cell.length_c   1.000
_cell.angle_alpha   90.00
_cell.angle_beta   90.00
_cell.angle_gamma   90.00
#
_symmetry.space_group_name_H-M   'P 1'
#
loop_
_entity.id
_entity.type
_entity.pdbx_description
1 polymer ?
#
loop_
_entity_poly.entity_id
_entity_poly.type
_entity_poly.pdbx_seq_one_letter_code
_entity_poly.pdbx_strand_id
1 'polypeptide(L)'
;MNATLVLSSPIATSRIECATTESAAMRWLLTGIALAFLALFLFLPLVAVFVEAFKKGAEVYLAALVEPDALSAIKLTLLIAAIAVPLNLVFGVAAAWAIAKFDFRGKQLLTTLIDLPFSVSPVIAGLIYVLVFGAQGWLGPWLFDNDLKIIFAVPGIVLATVFVTFPFVARELIPLMQAQG
;
A
#
# COMPACT_ATOMS: atom_id res chain seq x y z
N MET A 1 -32.58 34.94 51.28
CA MET A 1 -32.02 33.72 51.92
C MET A 1 -32.72 32.54 51.32
N ASN A 2 -32.11 31.86 50.40
CA ASN A 2 -32.32 30.46 50.08
C ASN A 2 -31.25 30.05 49.06
N ALA A 3 -30.23 29.41 49.54
CA ALA A 3 -29.18 28.82 48.75
C ALA A 3 -29.70 27.55 48.09
N THR A 4 -29.82 27.53 46.78
CA THR A 4 -30.10 26.32 46.00
C THR A 4 -28.78 25.62 45.73
N LEU A 5 -28.52 24.53 46.47
CA LEU A 5 -27.46 23.58 46.24
C LEU A 5 -27.73 22.86 44.88
N VAL A 6 -26.97 23.22 43.86
CA VAL A 6 -26.93 22.47 42.64
C VAL A 6 -26.02 21.24 42.91
N LEU A 7 -26.65 20.11 43.14
CA LEU A 7 -25.99 18.81 43.18
C LEU A 7 -25.47 18.46 41.76
N SER A 8 -24.20 18.67 41.57
CA SER A 8 -23.48 18.11 40.39
C SER A 8 -23.36 16.59 40.59
N SER A 9 -24.27 15.86 39.98
CA SER A 9 -24.10 14.42 39.84
C SER A 9 -22.90 14.13 38.90
N PRO A 10 -21.91 13.35 39.31
CA PRO A 10 -20.89 12.89 38.38
C PRO A 10 -21.56 11.96 37.36
N ILE A 11 -21.54 12.36 36.09
CA ILE A 11 -21.89 11.47 34.99
C ILE A 11 -20.87 10.34 35.02
N ALA A 12 -21.27 9.24 35.63
CA ALA A 12 -20.52 8.00 35.53
C ALA A 12 -20.50 7.59 34.06
N THR A 13 -19.41 7.87 33.36
CA THR A 13 -19.10 7.24 32.09
C THR A 13 -18.94 5.75 32.37
N SER A 14 -20.03 5.02 32.29
CA SER A 14 -19.99 3.56 32.23
C SER A 14 -19.25 3.22 30.93
N ARG A 15 -17.95 2.94 31.04
CA ARG A 15 -17.27 2.14 30.03
C ARG A 15 -18.03 0.85 29.94
N ILE A 16 -18.76 0.68 28.87
CA ILE A 16 -19.28 -0.62 28.43
C ILE A 16 -18.03 -1.40 28.03
N GLU A 17 -17.33 -1.96 29.02
CA GLU A 17 -16.44 -3.08 28.78
C GLU A 17 -17.35 -4.23 28.35
N CYS A 18 -17.53 -4.38 27.04
CA CYS A 18 -17.94 -5.66 26.47
C CYS A 18 -16.84 -6.65 26.82
N ALA A 19 -16.85 -7.09 28.08
CA ALA A 19 -16.13 -8.30 28.46
C ALA A 19 -16.85 -9.44 27.71
N THR A 20 -16.37 -9.73 26.53
CA THR A 20 -16.64 -11.00 25.85
C THR A 20 -16.16 -12.09 26.80
N THR A 21 -17.08 -12.64 27.60
CA THR A 21 -16.81 -13.73 28.53
C THR A 21 -16.71 -15.04 27.74
N GLU A 22 -15.85 -15.05 26.73
CA GLU A 22 -15.55 -16.27 26.00
C GLU A 22 -14.60 -17.10 26.86
N SER A 23 -14.94 -18.40 26.99
CA SER A 23 -14.06 -19.31 27.72
C SER A 23 -12.66 -19.30 27.08
N ALA A 24 -11.62 -19.34 27.89
CA ALA A 24 -10.24 -19.35 27.39
C ALA A 24 -10.03 -20.48 26.36
N ALA A 25 -10.72 -21.62 26.53
CA ALA A 25 -10.69 -22.73 25.58
C ALA A 25 -11.25 -22.34 24.20
N MET A 26 -12.37 -21.61 24.12
CA MET A 26 -12.95 -21.17 22.86
C MET A 26 -12.01 -20.19 22.15
N ARG A 27 -11.40 -19.26 22.87
CA ARG A 27 -10.44 -18.31 22.31
C ARG A 27 -9.21 -19.02 21.72
N TRP A 28 -8.63 -19.99 22.46
CA TRP A 28 -7.50 -20.76 21.97
C TRP A 28 -7.88 -21.66 20.77
N LEU A 29 -9.08 -22.23 20.78
CA LEU A 29 -9.59 -23.03 19.66
C LEU A 29 -9.73 -22.16 18.39
N LEU A 30 -10.40 -21.01 18.49
CA LEU A 30 -10.59 -20.10 17.36
C LEU A 30 -9.27 -19.56 16.84
N THR A 31 -8.36 -19.16 17.74
CA THR A 31 -7.02 -18.69 17.36
C THR A 31 -6.21 -19.81 16.70
N GLY A 32 -6.29 -21.04 17.23
CA GLY A 32 -5.64 -22.22 16.65
C GLY A 32 -6.13 -22.52 15.23
N ILE A 33 -7.46 -22.49 15.02
CA ILE A 33 -8.05 -22.69 13.70
C ILE A 33 -7.63 -21.59 12.73
N ALA A 34 -7.66 -20.31 13.16
CA ALA A 34 -7.25 -19.19 12.33
C ALA A 34 -5.76 -19.27 11.95
N LEU A 35 -4.90 -19.61 12.90
CA LEU A 35 -3.46 -19.80 12.64
C LEU A 35 -3.18 -21.00 11.75
N ALA A 36 -3.88 -22.12 11.94
CA ALA A 36 -3.75 -23.29 11.10
C ALA A 36 -4.21 -23.02 9.65
N PHE A 37 -5.32 -22.30 9.49
CA PHE A 37 -5.80 -21.87 8.18
C PHE A 37 -4.80 -20.92 7.50
N LEU A 38 -4.32 -19.91 8.23
CA LEU A 38 -3.33 -18.96 7.72
C LEU A 38 -2.02 -19.67 7.35
N ALA A 39 -1.54 -20.57 8.21
CA ALA A 39 -0.34 -21.36 7.96
C ALA A 39 -0.51 -22.23 6.70
N LEU A 40 -1.62 -22.96 6.58
CA LEU A 40 -1.90 -23.79 5.42
C LEU A 40 -1.92 -22.94 4.13
N PHE A 41 -2.64 -21.82 4.15
CA PHE A 41 -2.79 -20.95 2.97
C PHE A 41 -1.50 -20.24 2.58
N LEU A 42 -0.60 -19.99 3.54
CA LEU A 42 0.69 -19.34 3.29
C LEU A 42 1.76 -20.36 2.91
N PHE A 43 1.89 -21.45 3.68
CA PHE A 43 2.98 -22.41 3.49
C PHE A 43 2.73 -23.37 2.32
N LEU A 44 1.47 -23.75 2.02
CA LEU A 44 1.19 -24.67 0.95
C LEU A 44 1.64 -24.13 -0.43
N PRO A 45 1.28 -22.89 -0.84
CA PRO A 45 1.79 -22.36 -2.11
C PRO A 45 3.32 -22.12 -2.06
N LEU A 46 3.85 -21.71 -0.91
CA LEU A 46 5.29 -21.52 -0.76
C LEU A 46 6.05 -22.83 -0.97
N VAL A 47 5.64 -23.90 -0.30
CA VAL A 47 6.23 -25.24 -0.48
C VAL A 47 6.07 -25.72 -1.92
N ALA A 48 4.92 -25.51 -2.54
CA ALA A 48 4.68 -25.90 -3.93
C ALA A 48 5.67 -25.20 -4.88
N VAL A 49 5.91 -23.89 -4.68
CA VAL A 49 6.88 -23.12 -5.47
C VAL A 49 8.30 -23.67 -5.30
N PHE A 50 8.72 -23.94 -4.05
CA PHE A 50 10.04 -24.49 -3.80
C PHE A 50 10.20 -25.93 -4.37
N VAL A 51 9.21 -26.78 -4.18
CA VAL A 51 9.22 -28.13 -4.75
C VAL A 51 9.35 -28.07 -6.28
N GLU A 52 8.58 -27.23 -6.95
CA GLU A 52 8.64 -27.08 -8.40
C GLU A 52 9.98 -26.46 -8.85
N ALA A 53 10.48 -25.46 -8.13
CA ALA A 53 11.75 -24.81 -8.43
C ALA A 53 12.94 -25.78 -8.39
N PHE A 54 12.95 -26.72 -7.41
CA PHE A 54 14.03 -27.69 -7.25
C PHE A 54 13.78 -29.04 -7.93
N LYS A 55 12.65 -29.24 -8.58
CA LYS A 55 12.28 -30.49 -9.23
C LYS A 55 13.26 -30.93 -10.30
N LYS A 56 13.92 -30.00 -10.99
CA LYS A 56 14.94 -30.27 -12.03
C LYS A 56 16.37 -30.25 -11.49
N GLY A 57 16.54 -30.15 -10.16
CA GLY A 57 17.84 -30.06 -9.50
C GLY A 57 18.30 -28.64 -9.21
N ALA A 58 19.14 -28.52 -8.19
CA ALA A 58 19.64 -27.21 -7.74
C ALA A 58 20.53 -26.52 -8.80
N GLU A 59 21.24 -27.28 -9.63
CA GLU A 59 22.08 -26.72 -10.70
C GLU A 59 21.25 -25.98 -11.75
N VAL A 60 20.11 -26.53 -12.16
CA VAL A 60 19.21 -25.90 -13.13
C VAL A 60 18.56 -24.63 -12.52
N TYR A 61 18.24 -24.69 -11.25
CA TYR A 61 17.72 -23.50 -10.53
C TYR A 61 18.76 -22.37 -10.49
N LEU A 62 20.01 -22.69 -10.15
CA LEU A 62 21.07 -21.69 -10.11
C LEU A 62 21.41 -21.14 -11.50
N ALA A 63 21.41 -22.00 -12.52
CA ALA A 63 21.59 -21.58 -13.91
C ALA A 63 20.50 -20.61 -14.37
N ALA A 64 19.24 -20.87 -14.01
CA ALA A 64 18.11 -19.98 -14.32
C ALA A 64 18.22 -18.60 -13.64
N LEU A 65 18.83 -18.51 -12.46
CA LEU A 65 19.06 -17.22 -11.78
C LEU A 65 20.12 -16.35 -12.47
N VAL A 66 21.05 -16.97 -13.17
CA VAL A 66 22.16 -16.29 -13.89
C VAL A 66 21.78 -16.01 -15.35
N GLU A 67 20.64 -16.51 -15.80
CA GLU A 67 20.13 -16.25 -17.14
C GLU A 67 19.99 -14.76 -17.43
N PRO A 68 20.36 -14.28 -18.63
CA PRO A 68 20.32 -12.85 -18.98
C PRO A 68 18.96 -12.20 -18.73
N ASP A 69 17.87 -12.91 -18.98
CA ASP A 69 16.51 -12.42 -18.78
C ASP A 69 16.18 -12.24 -17.27
N ALA A 70 16.59 -13.19 -16.43
CA ALA A 70 16.42 -13.10 -14.98
C ALA A 70 17.25 -11.95 -14.41
N LEU A 71 18.50 -11.79 -14.83
CA LEU A 71 19.35 -10.69 -14.41
C LEU A 71 18.82 -9.32 -14.86
N SER A 72 18.27 -9.24 -16.08
CA SER A 72 17.65 -8.01 -16.57
C SER A 72 16.40 -7.64 -15.77
N ALA A 73 15.57 -8.62 -15.40
CA ALA A 73 14.39 -8.43 -14.56
C ALA A 73 14.78 -7.97 -13.13
N ILE A 74 15.82 -8.56 -12.55
CA ILE A 74 16.35 -8.14 -11.23
C ILE A 74 16.86 -6.70 -11.28
N LYS A 75 17.68 -6.37 -12.29
CA LYS A 75 18.20 -4.99 -12.48
C LYS A 75 17.07 -3.99 -12.64
N LEU A 76 16.06 -4.31 -13.46
CA LEU A 76 14.90 -3.45 -13.67
C LEU A 76 14.13 -3.23 -12.36
N THR A 77 13.87 -4.29 -11.61
CA THR A 77 13.18 -4.20 -10.31
C THR A 77 13.94 -3.34 -9.32
N LEU A 78 15.25 -3.52 -9.20
CA LEU A 78 16.11 -2.72 -8.33
C LEU A 78 16.15 -1.25 -8.76
N LEU A 79 16.22 -0.98 -10.06
CA LEU A 79 16.19 0.38 -10.60
C LEU A 79 14.85 1.07 -10.28
N ILE A 80 13.74 0.38 -10.51
CA ILE A 80 12.40 0.93 -10.20
C ILE A 80 12.27 1.19 -8.69
N ALA A 81 12.69 0.24 -7.86
CA ALA A 81 12.67 0.40 -6.41
C ALA A 81 13.55 1.58 -5.95
N ALA A 82 14.75 1.72 -6.51
CA ALA A 82 15.67 2.81 -6.19
C ALA A 82 15.11 4.20 -6.54
N ILE A 83 14.20 4.29 -7.51
CA ILE A 83 13.54 5.54 -7.88
C ILE A 83 12.21 5.71 -7.12
N ALA A 84 11.37 4.68 -7.10
CA ALA A 84 10.02 4.77 -6.53
C ALA A 84 10.03 4.93 -5.01
N VAL A 85 10.94 4.25 -4.29
CA VAL A 85 11.00 4.32 -2.82
C VAL A 85 11.35 5.73 -2.31
N PRO A 86 12.40 6.40 -2.80
CA PRO A 86 12.68 7.78 -2.40
C PRO A 86 11.57 8.76 -2.78
N LEU A 87 10.98 8.61 -3.98
CA LEU A 87 9.87 9.46 -4.40
C LEU A 87 8.67 9.30 -3.45
N ASN A 88 8.27 8.07 -3.15
CA ASN A 88 7.19 7.79 -2.22
C ASN A 88 7.48 8.31 -0.81
N LEU A 89 8.72 8.18 -0.36
CA LEU A 89 9.12 8.69 0.94
C LEU A 89 9.00 10.21 0.99
N VAL A 90 9.57 10.93 0.03
CA VAL A 90 9.56 12.39 -0.01
C VAL A 90 8.13 12.92 -0.13
N PHE A 91 7.38 12.47 -1.13
CA PHE A 91 6.01 12.93 -1.36
C PHE A 91 5.04 12.43 -0.29
N GLY A 92 5.19 11.20 0.18
CA GLY A 92 4.35 10.61 1.23
C GLY A 92 4.52 11.32 2.56
N VAL A 93 5.77 11.60 2.98
CA VAL A 93 6.06 12.38 4.20
C VAL A 93 5.55 13.81 4.05
N ALA A 94 5.78 14.46 2.91
CA ALA A 94 5.32 15.83 2.68
C ALA A 94 3.79 15.93 2.74
N ALA A 95 3.08 14.99 2.10
CA ALA A 95 1.62 14.93 2.11
C ALA A 95 1.08 14.63 3.51
N ALA A 96 1.65 13.65 4.21
CA ALA A 96 1.27 13.31 5.57
C ALA A 96 1.47 14.49 6.53
N TRP A 97 2.60 15.17 6.41
CA TRP A 97 2.90 16.34 7.23
C TRP A 97 1.94 17.50 6.95
N ALA A 98 1.68 17.78 5.66
CA ALA A 98 0.73 18.81 5.27
C ALA A 98 -0.67 18.54 5.84
N ILE A 99 -1.15 17.30 5.74
CA ILE A 99 -2.47 16.90 6.24
C ILE A 99 -2.52 16.88 7.77
N ALA A 100 -1.46 16.40 8.44
CA ALA A 100 -1.46 16.27 9.90
C ALA A 100 -1.33 17.61 10.63
N LYS A 101 -0.52 18.54 10.11
CA LYS A 101 -0.13 19.77 10.83
C LYS A 101 -0.81 21.04 10.35
N PHE A 102 -1.39 21.06 9.15
CA PHE A 102 -1.99 22.27 8.59
C PHE A 102 -3.47 22.08 8.29
N ASP A 103 -4.23 23.17 8.54
CA ASP A 103 -5.60 23.29 8.07
C ASP A 103 -5.63 24.27 6.89
N PHE A 104 -5.90 23.73 5.70
CA PHE A 104 -5.95 24.51 4.46
C PHE A 104 -7.15 24.14 3.60
N ARG A 105 -7.57 25.09 2.75
CA ARG A 105 -8.63 24.83 1.77
C ARG A 105 -8.10 23.79 0.76
N GLY A 106 -8.79 22.64 0.65
CA GLY A 106 -8.39 21.55 -0.24
C GLY A 106 -7.74 20.35 0.48
N LYS A 107 -7.59 20.39 1.81
CA LYS A 107 -7.11 19.26 2.60
C LYS A 107 -7.89 17.97 2.31
N GLN A 108 -9.22 18.10 2.25
CA GLN A 108 -10.10 16.98 1.94
C GLN A 108 -9.91 16.44 0.52
N LEU A 109 -9.68 17.34 -0.46
CA LEU A 109 -9.36 16.95 -1.82
C LEU A 109 -8.03 16.19 -1.89
N LEU A 110 -7.01 16.67 -1.20
CA LEU A 110 -5.71 16.00 -1.13
C LEU A 110 -5.83 14.60 -0.51
N THR A 111 -6.59 14.46 0.57
CA THR A 111 -6.85 13.15 1.20
C THR A 111 -7.58 12.22 0.23
N THR A 112 -8.60 12.72 -0.48
CA THR A 112 -9.33 11.93 -1.48
C THR A 112 -8.41 11.50 -2.64
N LEU A 113 -7.52 12.38 -3.09
CA LEU A 113 -6.52 12.04 -4.13
C LEU A 113 -5.54 10.95 -3.67
N ILE A 114 -5.12 10.99 -2.41
CA ILE A 114 -4.27 9.93 -1.83
C ILE A 114 -5.03 8.60 -1.79
N ASP A 115 -6.33 8.62 -1.51
CA ASP A 115 -7.15 7.42 -1.43
C ASP A 115 -7.61 6.88 -2.79
N LEU A 116 -7.48 7.67 -3.85
CA LEU A 116 -7.92 7.33 -5.20
C LEU A 116 -7.32 6.01 -5.73
N PRO A 117 -6.01 5.72 -5.56
CA PRO A 117 -5.42 4.46 -6.01
C PRO A 117 -6.03 3.21 -5.38
N PHE A 118 -6.54 3.31 -4.15
CA PHE A 118 -7.25 2.20 -3.48
C PHE A 118 -8.66 1.98 -4.04
N SER A 119 -9.27 3.04 -4.55
CA SER A 119 -10.63 3.00 -5.09
C SER A 119 -10.68 2.57 -6.55
N VAL A 120 -9.57 2.71 -7.27
CA VAL A 120 -9.46 2.41 -8.70
C VAL A 120 -8.86 1.02 -8.90
N SER A 121 -9.53 0.18 -9.69
CA SER A 121 -8.95 -1.11 -10.08
C SER A 121 -7.61 -0.91 -10.80
N PRO A 122 -6.57 -1.72 -10.53
CA PRO A 122 -5.29 -1.66 -11.25
C PRO A 122 -5.44 -1.77 -12.77
N VAL A 123 -6.43 -2.51 -13.25
CA VAL A 123 -6.73 -2.64 -14.68
C VAL A 123 -7.22 -1.32 -15.27
N ILE A 124 -8.13 -0.62 -14.56
CA ILE A 124 -8.64 0.69 -14.98
C ILE A 124 -7.50 1.72 -14.93
N ALA A 125 -6.68 1.71 -13.89
CA ALA A 125 -5.52 2.58 -13.81
C ALA A 125 -4.58 2.36 -14.99
N GLY A 126 -4.26 1.10 -15.33
CA GLY A 126 -3.45 0.77 -16.51
C GLY A 126 -4.05 1.28 -17.80
N LEU A 127 -5.37 1.14 -17.99
CA LEU A 127 -6.08 1.68 -19.16
C LEU A 127 -5.98 3.20 -19.23
N ILE A 128 -6.14 3.91 -18.11
CA ILE A 128 -5.98 5.36 -18.05
C ILE A 128 -4.56 5.77 -18.48
N TYR A 129 -3.52 5.06 -18.01
CA TYR A 129 -2.15 5.33 -18.47
C TYR A 129 -2.00 5.16 -19.98
N VAL A 130 -2.60 4.12 -20.59
CA VAL A 130 -2.57 3.92 -22.04
C VAL A 130 -3.34 5.03 -22.76
N LEU A 131 -4.48 5.47 -22.25
CA LEU A 131 -5.27 6.56 -22.85
C LEU A 131 -4.59 7.93 -22.74
N VAL A 132 -3.77 8.14 -21.71
CA VAL A 132 -3.06 9.41 -21.52
C VAL A 132 -1.73 9.41 -22.27
N PHE A 133 -0.92 8.37 -22.10
CA PHE A 133 0.47 8.31 -22.56
C PHE A 133 0.71 7.39 -23.76
N GLY A 134 -0.32 6.68 -24.25
CA GLY A 134 -0.21 5.82 -25.42
C GLY A 134 -0.05 6.63 -26.70
N ALA A 135 0.37 5.99 -27.79
CA ALA A 135 0.65 6.65 -29.08
C ALA A 135 -0.54 7.45 -29.63
N GLN A 136 -1.77 6.98 -29.39
CA GLN A 136 -3.01 7.66 -29.76
C GLN A 136 -3.66 8.38 -28.55
N GLY A 137 -2.95 8.46 -27.43
CA GLY A 137 -3.43 9.07 -26.20
C GLY A 137 -3.31 10.59 -26.23
N TRP A 138 -3.84 11.22 -25.19
CA TRP A 138 -3.89 12.67 -25.08
C TRP A 138 -2.50 13.34 -25.14
N LEU A 139 -1.48 12.75 -24.54
CA LEU A 139 -0.09 13.22 -24.58
C LEU A 139 0.75 12.48 -25.63
N GLY A 140 0.17 11.50 -26.35
CA GLY A 140 0.87 10.65 -27.29
C GLY A 140 1.66 11.40 -28.37
N PRO A 141 1.05 12.33 -29.12
CA PRO A 141 1.76 13.09 -30.16
C PRO A 141 2.95 13.88 -29.61
N TRP A 142 2.76 14.57 -28.48
CA TRP A 142 3.82 15.35 -27.85
C TRP A 142 4.99 14.46 -27.36
N LEU A 143 4.66 13.29 -26.80
CA LEU A 143 5.67 12.32 -26.36
C LEU A 143 6.45 11.75 -27.54
N PHE A 144 5.77 11.49 -28.66
CA PHE A 144 6.38 11.00 -29.88
C PHE A 144 7.33 12.03 -30.48
N ASP A 145 6.93 13.31 -30.56
CA ASP A 145 7.75 14.41 -31.08
C ASP A 145 9.02 14.66 -30.26
N ASN A 146 8.99 14.32 -28.95
CA ASN A 146 10.13 14.45 -28.04
C ASN A 146 10.91 13.14 -27.81
N ASP A 147 10.61 12.07 -28.58
CA ASP A 147 11.23 10.74 -28.44
C ASP A 147 11.13 10.16 -27.01
N LEU A 148 10.07 10.51 -26.29
CA LEU A 148 9.81 10.06 -24.92
C LEU A 148 8.86 8.86 -24.92
N LYS A 149 9.35 7.70 -24.54
CA LYS A 149 8.57 6.48 -24.42
C LYS A 149 8.20 6.22 -22.97
N ILE A 150 6.92 6.28 -22.64
CA ILE A 150 6.39 6.02 -21.29
C ILE A 150 5.76 4.62 -21.21
N ILE A 151 4.84 4.30 -22.12
CA ILE A 151 4.14 3.01 -22.15
C ILE A 151 5.12 1.90 -22.54
N PHE A 152 5.11 0.79 -21.80
CA PHE A 152 6.05 -0.32 -21.92
C PHE A 152 7.53 0.08 -21.75
N ALA A 153 7.81 1.14 -21.01
CA ALA A 153 9.15 1.61 -20.70
C ALA A 153 9.32 1.86 -19.20
N VAL A 154 10.57 2.04 -18.76
CA VAL A 154 10.92 2.26 -17.35
C VAL A 154 10.11 3.40 -16.70
N PRO A 155 9.93 4.58 -17.34
CA PRO A 155 9.15 5.66 -16.75
C PRO A 155 7.70 5.28 -16.43
N GLY A 156 7.05 4.51 -17.31
CA GLY A 156 5.68 4.05 -17.08
C GLY A 156 5.56 3.10 -15.90
N ILE A 157 6.54 2.19 -15.73
CA ILE A 157 6.56 1.27 -14.59
C ILE A 157 6.80 2.04 -13.29
N VAL A 158 7.71 3.02 -13.29
CA VAL A 158 7.96 3.89 -12.12
C VAL A 158 6.71 4.66 -11.74
N LEU A 159 6.05 5.31 -12.71
CA LEU A 159 4.81 6.07 -12.46
C LEU A 159 3.71 5.18 -11.88
N ALA A 160 3.49 3.99 -12.46
CA ALA A 160 2.50 3.04 -11.97
C ALA A 160 2.85 2.55 -10.55
N THR A 161 4.12 2.24 -10.29
CA THR A 161 4.59 1.82 -8.97
C THR A 161 4.39 2.90 -7.93
N VAL A 162 4.80 4.14 -8.23
CA VAL A 162 4.62 5.29 -7.31
C VAL A 162 3.15 5.52 -7.05
N PHE A 163 2.31 5.53 -8.09
CA PHE A 163 0.87 5.73 -7.95
C PHE A 163 0.21 4.72 -7.01
N VAL A 164 0.55 3.43 -7.15
CA VAL A 164 -0.04 2.36 -6.32
C VAL A 164 0.51 2.37 -4.91
N THR A 165 1.79 2.70 -4.73
CA THR A 165 2.47 2.56 -3.42
C THR A 165 2.50 3.85 -2.59
N PHE A 166 2.33 5.03 -3.21
CA PHE A 166 2.28 6.33 -2.53
C PHE A 166 1.27 6.40 -1.37
N PRO A 167 0.01 5.90 -1.51
CA PRO A 167 -0.97 5.98 -0.44
C PRO A 167 -0.57 5.22 0.82
N PHE A 168 0.20 4.14 0.72
CA PHE A 168 0.63 3.37 1.88
C PHE A 168 1.48 4.22 2.83
N VAL A 169 2.46 4.96 2.28
CA VAL A 169 3.33 5.83 3.07
C VAL A 169 2.52 6.94 3.74
N ALA A 170 1.66 7.61 2.98
CA ALA A 170 0.86 8.71 3.50
C ALA A 170 -0.11 8.26 4.60
N ARG A 171 -0.83 7.16 4.39
CA ARG A 171 -1.83 6.62 5.33
C ARG A 171 -1.24 6.14 6.65
N GLU A 172 -0.05 5.54 6.62
CA GLU A 172 0.63 5.12 7.84
C GLU A 172 1.17 6.30 8.65
N LEU A 173 1.64 7.36 7.98
CA LEU A 173 2.25 8.50 8.64
C LEU A 173 1.23 9.52 9.18
N ILE A 174 0.08 9.72 8.52
CA ILE A 174 -0.93 10.70 8.94
C ILE A 174 -1.36 10.50 10.40
N PRO A 175 -1.84 9.32 10.84
CA PRO A 175 -2.26 9.11 12.23
C PRO A 175 -1.11 9.22 13.22
N LEU A 176 0.09 8.77 12.85
CA LEU A 176 1.28 8.90 13.70
C LEU A 176 1.63 10.37 13.96
N MET A 177 1.62 11.19 12.90
CA MET A 177 1.90 12.62 13.01
C MET A 177 0.81 13.40 13.75
N GLN A 178 -0.45 12.96 13.65
CA GLN A 178 -1.57 13.55 14.40
C GLN A 178 -1.51 13.20 15.89
N ALA A 179 -1.06 11.99 16.23
CA ALA A 179 -0.92 11.55 17.63
C ALA A 179 0.25 12.23 18.37
N GLN A 180 1.24 12.73 17.64
CA GLN A 180 2.41 13.42 18.22
C GLN A 180 2.22 14.94 18.38
N GLY A 181 1.01 15.44 18.18
CA GLY A 181 0.62 16.83 18.40
C GLY A 181 0.87 17.72 17.24
#